data_ed7ea31506c4aaa946c31e3c916e8902
#
_entry.id   ed7ea31506c4aaa946c31e3c916e8902
#
_cell.length_a   1.000
_cell.length_b   1.000
_cell.length_c   1.000
_cell.angle_alpha   90.00
_cell.angle_beta   90.00
_cell.angle_gamma   90.00
#
_symmetry.space_group_name_H-M   'P 1'
#
loop_
_entity.id
_entity.type
_entity.pdbx_description
1 polymer ?
#
loop_
_entity_poly.entity_id
_entity_poly.type
_entity_poly.pdbx_seq_one_letter_code
_entity_poly.pdbx_strand_id
1 'polypeptide(L)'
;SDVYKRQIVSNPVDIMTYVFTKISGLPENQILGSGTMLDSARLRCGLSEHLNIAQKNIHAYVFGEHGDTSFIPWSGAYVSGVSLDEYYETVEKMGKNVTKIDKDAMLEYVRTSGGQVIANKGATFYAVSVAVCKLVATILSSSDSVATVSSMMHGEYGIEEVCLSTLTLVGPKGVQGKIPMRMTQEE
;
A
#
# COMPACT_ATOMS: atom_id res chain seq x y z
N SER A 1 11.67 -16.89 -21.24
CA SER A 1 12.30 -15.56 -21.35
C SER A 1 12.64 -15.08 -19.96
N ASP A 2 13.92 -14.89 -19.70
CA ASP A 2 14.43 -14.53 -18.37
C ASP A 2 14.26 -13.03 -18.14
N VAL A 3 13.04 -12.63 -17.79
CA VAL A 3 12.77 -11.27 -17.36
C VAL A 3 13.19 -11.16 -15.89
N TYR A 4 14.43 -10.74 -15.65
CA TYR A 4 14.91 -10.45 -14.30
C TYR A 4 14.14 -9.26 -13.73
N LYS A 5 13.51 -9.46 -12.59
CA LYS A 5 12.82 -8.40 -11.84
C LYS A 5 13.62 -8.10 -10.60
N ARG A 6 13.63 -6.84 -10.19
CA ARG A 6 14.34 -6.39 -9.00
C ARG A 6 13.34 -5.74 -8.04
N GLN A 7 13.29 -6.30 -6.85
CA GLN A 7 12.50 -5.77 -5.76
C GLN A 7 13.42 -5.09 -4.75
N ILE A 8 13.18 -3.81 -4.50
CA ILE A 8 13.88 -3.01 -3.50
C ILE A 8 13.09 -3.09 -2.19
N VAL A 9 13.78 -3.40 -1.10
CA VAL A 9 13.18 -3.55 0.24
C VAL A 9 13.86 -2.65 1.26
N SER A 10 15.10 -2.25 0.99
CA SER A 10 15.89 -1.41 1.90
C SER A 10 15.37 0.02 1.96
N ASN A 11 15.28 0.58 3.17
CA ASN A 11 14.93 1.97 3.39
C ASN A 11 16.14 2.91 3.16
N PRO A 12 15.87 4.13 2.68
CA PRO A 12 14.57 4.68 2.26
C PRO A 12 14.13 4.08 0.92
N VAL A 13 13.05 3.27 0.93
CA VAL A 13 12.69 2.39 -0.19
C VAL A 13 12.36 3.14 -1.48
N ASP A 14 11.68 4.27 -1.40
CA ASP A 14 11.27 5.04 -2.57
C ASP A 14 12.48 5.69 -3.25
N ILE A 15 13.38 6.29 -2.47
CA ILE A 15 14.63 6.86 -2.95
C ILE A 15 15.53 5.76 -3.55
N MET A 16 15.65 4.64 -2.86
CA MET A 16 16.47 3.52 -3.36
C MET A 16 15.90 2.93 -4.64
N THR A 17 14.57 2.85 -4.77
CA THR A 17 13.89 2.42 -6.00
C THR A 17 14.18 3.39 -7.15
N TYR A 18 14.07 4.69 -6.90
CA TYR A 18 14.37 5.73 -7.87
C TYR A 18 15.82 5.67 -8.36
N VAL A 19 16.77 5.69 -7.41
CA VAL A 19 18.21 5.62 -7.74
C VAL A 19 18.52 4.37 -8.55
N PHE A 20 18.02 3.22 -8.11
CA PHE A 20 18.26 1.95 -8.82
C PHE A 20 17.64 1.96 -10.24
N THR A 21 16.46 2.57 -10.41
CA THR A 21 15.84 2.75 -11.73
C THR A 21 16.73 3.57 -12.66
N LYS A 22 17.35 4.64 -12.15
CA LYS A 22 18.20 5.52 -12.95
C LYS A 22 19.57 4.93 -13.32
N ILE A 23 20.16 4.09 -12.45
CA ILE A 23 21.55 3.64 -12.64
C ILE A 23 21.71 2.19 -13.11
N SER A 24 20.68 1.34 -12.97
CA SER A 24 20.82 -0.10 -13.22
C SER A 24 20.91 -0.48 -14.71
N GLY A 25 20.42 0.38 -15.60
CA GLY A 25 20.27 0.06 -17.02
C GLY A 25 19.20 -1.00 -17.33
N LEU A 26 18.45 -1.45 -16.34
CA LEU A 26 17.33 -2.37 -16.52
C LEU A 26 16.08 -1.64 -17.01
N PRO A 27 15.20 -2.31 -17.75
CA PRO A 27 13.89 -1.76 -18.07
C PRO A 27 13.13 -1.38 -16.80
N GLU A 28 12.53 -0.20 -16.78
CA GLU A 28 11.87 0.36 -15.60
C GLU A 28 10.77 -0.55 -15.05
N ASN A 29 10.00 -1.20 -15.92
CA ASN A 29 8.94 -2.13 -15.51
C ASN A 29 9.47 -3.37 -14.75
N GLN A 30 10.77 -3.59 -14.71
CA GLN A 30 11.41 -4.68 -13.96
C GLN A 30 11.87 -4.26 -12.57
N ILE A 31 11.71 -2.99 -12.22
CA ILE A 31 12.17 -2.41 -10.96
C ILE A 31 10.97 -1.92 -10.15
N LEU A 32 10.87 -2.34 -8.91
CA LEU A 32 9.84 -1.90 -7.97
C LEU A 32 10.34 -1.98 -6.54
N GLY A 33 9.88 -1.08 -5.70
CA GLY A 33 10.07 -1.12 -4.25
C GLY A 33 8.88 -1.76 -3.54
N SER A 34 9.10 -2.31 -2.36
CA SER A 34 8.00 -2.83 -1.51
C SER A 34 6.99 -1.75 -1.14
N GLY A 35 7.41 -0.50 -1.13
CA GLY A 35 6.56 0.67 -0.91
C GLY A 35 5.67 0.56 0.32
N THR A 36 4.43 1.02 0.20
CA THR A 36 3.45 1.03 1.28
C THR A 36 2.58 -0.25 1.34
N MET A 37 3.03 -1.34 0.73
CA MET A 37 2.28 -2.60 0.74
C MET A 37 2.06 -3.16 2.15
N LEU A 38 3.09 -3.08 3.01
CA LEU A 38 2.98 -3.48 4.41
C LEU A 38 2.12 -2.50 5.21
N ASP A 39 2.24 -1.21 4.97
CA ASP A 39 1.43 -0.17 5.63
C ASP A 39 -0.05 -0.33 5.28
N SER A 40 -0.36 -0.63 4.02
CA SER A 40 -1.73 -0.97 3.59
C SER A 40 -2.26 -2.25 4.25
N ALA A 41 -1.41 -3.23 4.52
CA ALA A 41 -1.81 -4.42 5.26
C ALA A 41 -2.09 -4.10 6.75
N ARG A 42 -1.29 -3.24 7.37
CA ARG A 42 -1.51 -2.74 8.75
C ARG A 42 -2.80 -1.94 8.84
N LEU A 43 -3.03 -1.04 7.90
CA LEU A 43 -4.29 -0.28 7.81
C LEU A 43 -5.51 -1.21 7.78
N ARG A 44 -5.50 -2.22 6.89
CA ARG A 44 -6.61 -3.17 6.81
C ARG A 44 -6.77 -4.01 8.08
N CYS A 45 -5.67 -4.32 8.77
CA CYS A 45 -5.72 -4.99 10.06
C CYS A 45 -6.39 -4.11 11.12
N GLY A 46 -5.94 -2.86 11.28
CA GLY A 46 -6.53 -1.91 12.22
C GLY A 46 -8.02 -1.64 11.94
N LEU A 47 -8.38 -1.49 10.66
CA LEU A 47 -9.79 -1.37 10.26
C LEU A 47 -10.60 -2.63 10.57
N SER A 48 -10.02 -3.81 10.34
CA SER A 48 -10.65 -5.10 10.63
C SER A 48 -10.96 -5.24 12.12
N GLU A 49 -10.04 -4.87 12.99
CA GLU A 49 -10.21 -4.89 14.44
C GLU A 49 -11.26 -3.87 14.89
N HIS A 50 -11.19 -2.65 14.38
CA HIS A 50 -12.11 -1.56 14.73
C HIS A 50 -13.56 -1.86 14.30
N LEU A 51 -13.75 -2.35 13.07
CA LEU A 51 -15.06 -2.63 12.50
C LEU A 51 -15.59 -4.03 12.88
N ASN A 52 -14.77 -4.87 13.47
CA ASN A 52 -15.05 -6.29 13.73
C ASN A 52 -15.51 -7.04 12.46
N ILE A 53 -14.79 -6.84 11.35
CA ILE A 53 -15.04 -7.45 10.04
C ILE A 53 -13.79 -8.16 9.55
N ALA A 54 -13.94 -9.28 8.87
CA ALA A 54 -12.83 -10.00 8.27
C ALA A 54 -12.02 -9.09 7.31
N GLN A 55 -10.71 -9.03 7.50
CA GLN A 55 -9.79 -8.18 6.74
C GLN A 55 -9.94 -8.29 5.21
N LYS A 56 -10.29 -9.48 4.72
CA LYS A 56 -10.51 -9.74 3.27
C LYS A 56 -11.65 -8.91 2.66
N ASN A 57 -12.56 -8.40 3.48
CA ASN A 57 -13.70 -7.57 3.04
C ASN A 57 -13.36 -6.08 3.05
N ILE A 58 -12.16 -5.69 3.51
CA ILE A 58 -11.74 -4.30 3.63
C ILE A 58 -10.78 -3.97 2.50
N HIS A 59 -11.12 -2.95 1.74
CA HIS A 59 -10.32 -2.38 0.67
C HIS A 59 -9.92 -0.97 1.06
N ALA A 60 -8.71 -0.83 1.58
CA ALA A 60 -8.12 0.44 1.96
C ALA A 60 -6.62 0.36 1.75
N TYR A 61 -6.02 1.50 1.42
CA TYR A 61 -4.64 1.57 0.97
C TYR A 61 -3.92 2.75 1.61
N VAL A 62 -2.60 2.65 1.67
CA VAL A 62 -1.70 3.74 2.04
C VAL A 62 -0.93 4.14 0.79
N PHE A 63 -0.90 5.43 0.48
CA PHE A 63 -0.24 5.99 -0.70
C PHE A 63 0.93 6.89 -0.29
N GLY A 64 1.73 7.26 -1.30
CA GLY A 64 2.84 8.18 -1.18
C GLY A 64 4.16 7.49 -0.86
N GLU A 65 4.97 8.13 -0.07
CA GLU A 65 6.23 7.63 0.44
C GLU A 65 6.00 6.55 1.52
N HIS A 66 6.87 5.56 1.59
CA HIS A 66 6.94 4.69 2.77
C HIS A 66 7.68 5.42 3.90
N GLY A 67 7.00 6.28 4.62
CA GLY A 67 7.54 7.17 5.65
C GLY A 67 6.50 8.14 6.20
N ASP A 68 6.99 9.25 6.73
CA ASP A 68 6.17 10.23 7.46
C ASP A 68 5.18 11.00 6.58
N THR A 69 5.41 11.06 5.27
CA THR A 69 4.53 11.73 4.31
C THR A 69 3.48 10.80 3.68
N SER A 70 3.44 9.52 4.08
CA SER A 70 2.40 8.60 3.64
C SER A 70 1.01 9.08 4.07
N PHE A 71 -0.02 8.75 3.28
CA PHE A 71 -1.39 9.13 3.61
C PHE A 71 -2.38 8.02 3.24
N ILE A 72 -3.58 8.10 3.78
CA ILE A 72 -4.66 7.18 3.48
C ILE A 72 -5.70 7.91 2.65
N PRO A 73 -5.90 7.55 1.38
CA PRO A 73 -7.00 8.10 0.58
C PRO A 73 -8.32 7.49 1.05
N TRP A 74 -8.94 8.11 2.03
CA TRP A 74 -10.17 7.64 2.67
C TRP A 74 -11.36 7.57 1.73
N SER A 75 -11.36 8.40 0.69
CA SER A 75 -12.36 8.34 -0.40
C SER A 75 -12.37 6.99 -1.13
N GLY A 76 -11.26 6.26 -1.07
CA GLY A 76 -11.08 4.91 -1.61
C GLY A 76 -11.17 3.78 -0.58
N ALA A 77 -11.68 4.05 0.63
CA ALA A 77 -11.87 3.02 1.64
C ALA A 77 -13.27 2.39 1.54
N TYR A 78 -13.31 1.07 1.33
CA TYR A 78 -14.54 0.30 1.09
C TYR A 78 -14.59 -0.95 1.96
N VAL A 79 -15.81 -1.32 2.32
CA VAL A 79 -16.15 -2.62 2.91
C VAL A 79 -17.00 -3.39 1.89
N SER A 80 -16.43 -4.41 1.25
CA SER A 80 -17.11 -5.22 0.21
C SER A 80 -17.81 -4.39 -0.89
N GLY A 81 -17.19 -3.28 -1.33
CA GLY A 81 -17.72 -2.42 -2.39
C GLY A 81 -18.67 -1.31 -1.91
N VAL A 82 -18.98 -1.25 -0.61
CA VAL A 82 -19.71 -0.15 0.02
C VAL A 82 -18.70 0.82 0.63
N SER A 83 -18.86 2.12 0.41
CA SER A 83 -17.95 3.11 1.02
C SER A 83 -17.98 3.02 2.55
N LEU A 84 -16.89 3.40 3.19
CA LEU A 84 -16.81 3.32 4.65
C LEU A 84 -17.90 4.15 5.34
N ASP A 85 -18.26 5.31 4.79
CA ASP A 85 -19.31 6.16 5.34
C ASP A 85 -20.69 5.52 5.20
N GLU A 86 -21.04 4.98 4.03
CA GLU A 86 -22.29 4.24 3.81
C GLU A 86 -22.38 2.97 4.65
N TYR A 87 -21.22 2.32 4.90
CA TYR A 87 -21.15 1.18 5.80
C TYR A 87 -21.56 1.58 7.23
N TYR A 88 -21.03 2.67 7.77
CA TYR A 88 -21.43 3.17 9.10
C TYR A 88 -22.93 3.44 9.19
N GLU A 89 -23.49 4.14 8.22
CA GLU A 89 -24.93 4.43 8.18
C GLU A 89 -25.77 3.13 8.15
N THR A 90 -25.30 2.14 7.41
CA THR A 90 -26.00 0.86 7.25
C THR A 90 -26.01 0.05 8.54
N VAL A 91 -24.87 -0.06 9.21
CA VAL A 91 -24.77 -0.85 10.46
C VAL A 91 -25.47 -0.16 11.62
N GLU A 92 -25.53 1.17 11.63
CA GLU A 92 -26.33 1.94 12.60
C GLU A 92 -27.82 1.65 12.43
N LYS A 93 -28.34 1.63 11.19
CA LYS A 93 -29.73 1.24 10.88
C LYS A 93 -30.04 -0.21 11.30
N MET A 94 -29.04 -1.07 11.35
CA MET A 94 -29.16 -2.46 11.85
C MET A 94 -29.13 -2.54 13.39
N GLY A 95 -29.02 -1.41 14.09
CA GLY A 95 -28.94 -1.35 15.55
C GLY A 95 -27.57 -1.73 16.11
N LYS A 96 -26.54 -1.77 15.28
CA LYS A 96 -25.16 -1.99 15.73
C LYS A 96 -24.52 -0.65 16.06
N ASN A 97 -23.96 -0.52 17.23
CA ASN A 97 -23.19 0.66 17.62
C ASN A 97 -21.73 0.46 17.18
N VAL A 98 -21.35 1.06 16.06
CA VAL A 98 -19.96 1.09 15.57
C VAL A 98 -19.49 2.52 15.60
N THR A 99 -18.51 2.81 16.43
CA THR A 99 -17.88 4.14 16.48
C THR A 99 -17.17 4.44 15.17
N LYS A 100 -17.35 5.64 14.64
CA LYS A 100 -16.58 6.10 13.48
C LYS A 100 -15.09 6.11 13.83
N ILE A 101 -14.27 5.73 12.86
CA ILE A 101 -12.83 5.68 13.05
C ILE A 101 -12.26 7.09 13.17
N ASP A 102 -11.33 7.26 14.08
CA ASP A 102 -10.44 8.42 14.09
C ASP A 102 -9.39 8.23 12.99
N LYS A 103 -9.53 9.01 11.92
CA LYS A 103 -8.69 8.91 10.72
C LYS A 103 -7.23 9.25 10.99
N ASP A 104 -6.98 10.26 11.82
CA ASP A 104 -5.63 10.71 12.17
C ASP A 104 -4.95 9.70 13.10
N ALA A 105 -5.65 9.20 14.09
CA ALA A 105 -5.12 8.15 14.97
C ALA A 105 -4.81 6.86 14.21
N MET A 106 -5.62 6.50 13.20
CA MET A 106 -5.35 5.34 12.35
C MET A 106 -4.12 5.54 11.46
N LEU A 107 -3.94 6.72 10.88
CA LEU A 107 -2.75 7.04 10.09
C LEU A 107 -1.49 6.99 10.97
N GLU A 108 -1.55 7.57 12.16
CA GLU A 108 -0.45 7.53 13.14
C GLU A 108 -0.12 6.09 13.57
N TYR A 109 -1.13 5.27 13.85
CA TYR A 109 -0.95 3.84 14.12
C TYR A 109 -0.20 3.14 12.99
N VAL A 110 -0.56 3.38 11.74
CA VAL A 110 0.10 2.77 10.58
C VAL A 110 1.55 3.20 10.48
N ARG A 111 1.83 4.51 10.57
CA ARG A 111 3.18 5.09 10.48
C ARG A 111 4.10 4.59 11.59
N THR A 112 3.61 4.54 12.81
CA THR A 112 4.43 4.21 13.99
C THR A 112 4.57 2.72 14.26
N SER A 113 3.72 1.87 13.67
CA SER A 113 3.72 0.42 13.91
C SER A 113 5.08 -0.25 13.71
N GLY A 114 5.84 0.18 12.69
CA GLY A 114 7.20 -0.35 12.45
C GLY A 114 8.16 0.01 13.57
N GLY A 115 8.16 1.26 14.00
CA GLY A 115 8.98 1.76 15.10
C GLY A 115 8.65 1.09 16.44
N GLN A 116 7.37 0.86 16.72
CA GLN A 116 6.94 0.15 17.93
C GLN A 116 7.44 -1.30 17.97
N VAL A 117 7.42 -2.00 16.82
CA VAL A 117 7.99 -3.37 16.74
C VAL A 117 9.50 -3.33 16.98
N ILE A 118 10.22 -2.36 16.42
CA ILE A 118 11.67 -2.21 16.63
C ILE A 118 11.97 -1.87 18.09
N ALA A 119 11.22 -0.98 18.71
CA ALA A 119 11.38 -0.62 20.11
C ALA A 119 11.21 -1.82 21.05
N ASN A 120 10.25 -2.73 20.74
CA ASN A 120 9.95 -3.88 21.56
C ASN A 120 10.83 -5.11 21.30
N LYS A 121 11.32 -5.30 20.07
CA LYS A 121 12.04 -6.49 19.62
C LYS A 121 13.45 -6.22 19.10
N GLY A 122 13.89 -4.97 19.05
CA GLY A 122 15.18 -4.56 18.49
C GLY A 122 15.23 -4.54 16.96
N ALA A 123 14.32 -5.24 16.27
CA ALA A 123 14.25 -5.26 14.80
C ALA A 123 12.85 -5.65 14.31
N THR A 124 12.53 -5.32 13.05
CA THR A 124 11.32 -5.77 12.35
C THR A 124 11.72 -6.61 11.14
N PHE A 125 11.20 -7.83 11.03
CA PHE A 125 11.53 -8.75 9.93
C PHE A 125 10.37 -9.68 9.52
N TYR A 126 9.49 -10.12 10.42
CA TYR A 126 8.44 -11.08 10.07
C TYR A 126 7.40 -10.51 9.09
N ALA A 127 6.82 -9.36 9.42
CA ALA A 127 5.77 -8.77 8.59
C ALA A 127 6.31 -8.33 7.21
N VAL A 128 7.51 -7.75 7.17
CA VAL A 128 8.15 -7.37 5.90
C VAL A 128 8.50 -8.59 5.07
N SER A 129 8.96 -9.69 5.67
CA SER A 129 9.25 -10.94 4.96
C SER A 129 7.99 -11.51 4.31
N VAL A 130 6.86 -11.52 5.03
CA VAL A 130 5.57 -11.97 4.47
C VAL A 130 5.12 -11.07 3.32
N ALA A 131 5.25 -9.75 3.45
CA ALA A 131 4.90 -8.80 2.39
C ALA A 131 5.79 -9.02 1.15
N VAL A 132 7.08 -9.19 1.33
CA VAL A 132 8.05 -9.50 0.25
C VAL A 132 7.70 -10.82 -0.44
N CYS A 133 7.46 -11.90 0.33
CA CYS A 133 7.08 -13.19 -0.23
C CYS A 133 5.77 -13.09 -1.05
N LYS A 134 4.79 -12.34 -0.56
CA LYS A 134 3.53 -12.11 -1.28
C LYS A 134 3.76 -11.37 -2.59
N LEU A 135 4.60 -10.36 -2.59
CA LEU A 135 4.94 -9.62 -3.80
C LEU A 135 5.71 -10.49 -4.81
N VAL A 136 6.66 -11.29 -4.35
CA VAL A 136 7.37 -12.28 -5.18
C VAL A 136 6.39 -13.29 -5.78
N ALA A 137 5.47 -13.83 -4.97
CA ALA A 137 4.44 -14.75 -5.46
C ALA A 137 3.55 -14.09 -6.53
N THR A 138 3.20 -12.81 -6.38
CA THR A 138 2.46 -12.03 -7.38
C THR A 138 3.25 -11.93 -8.70
N ILE A 139 4.53 -11.61 -8.63
CA ILE A 139 5.41 -11.48 -9.80
C ILE A 139 5.60 -12.83 -10.52
N LEU A 140 5.60 -13.93 -9.77
CA LEU A 140 5.77 -15.27 -10.30
C LEU A 140 4.44 -15.96 -10.69
N SER A 141 3.31 -15.33 -10.39
CA SER A 141 2.00 -15.88 -10.76
C SER A 141 1.73 -15.77 -12.26
N SER A 142 0.69 -16.43 -12.74
CA SER A 142 0.23 -16.32 -14.13
C SER A 142 -0.73 -15.15 -14.37
N SER A 143 -1.13 -14.45 -13.32
CA SER A 143 -2.09 -13.35 -13.39
C SER A 143 -1.52 -12.07 -12.75
N ASP A 144 -2.02 -10.94 -13.21
CA ASP A 144 -1.70 -9.63 -12.64
C ASP A 144 -2.48 -9.40 -11.33
N SER A 145 -1.92 -8.58 -10.47
CA SER A 145 -2.52 -8.13 -9.22
C SER A 145 -2.30 -6.63 -9.03
N VAL A 146 -3.14 -6.03 -8.22
CA VAL A 146 -2.99 -4.62 -7.83
C VAL A 146 -2.34 -4.56 -6.45
N ALA A 147 -1.26 -3.78 -6.34
CA ALA A 147 -0.51 -3.59 -5.10
C ALA A 147 -0.02 -2.15 -4.97
N THR A 148 0.15 -1.69 -3.73
CA THR A 148 0.73 -0.37 -3.42
C THR A 148 2.25 -0.49 -3.33
N VAL A 149 2.89 -0.64 -4.48
CA VAL A 149 4.35 -0.73 -4.62
C VAL A 149 4.94 0.60 -5.05
N SER A 150 6.17 0.85 -4.65
CA SER A 150 6.95 2.00 -5.11
C SER A 150 7.43 1.75 -6.53
N SER A 151 7.09 2.63 -7.44
CA SER A 151 7.57 2.63 -8.83
C SER A 151 7.50 4.03 -9.41
N MET A 152 8.19 4.26 -10.53
CA MET A 152 8.27 5.57 -11.17
C MET A 152 6.88 6.13 -11.49
N MET A 153 6.71 7.42 -11.23
CA MET A 153 5.53 8.20 -11.61
C MET A 153 5.77 8.86 -12.97
N HIS A 154 4.74 8.85 -13.82
CA HIS A 154 4.77 9.36 -15.18
C HIS A 154 3.66 10.36 -15.47
N GLY A 155 3.31 11.18 -14.50
CA GLY A 155 2.26 12.20 -14.60
C GLY A 155 0.98 11.84 -13.86
N GLU A 156 0.88 10.66 -13.29
CA GLU A 156 -0.25 10.32 -12.44
C GLU A 156 -0.30 11.28 -11.25
N TYR A 157 -1.48 11.83 -10.98
CA TYR A 157 -1.72 12.85 -9.97
C TYR A 157 -0.87 14.14 -10.16
N GLY A 158 -0.39 14.40 -11.39
CA GLY A 158 0.48 15.54 -11.69
C GLY A 158 1.91 15.40 -11.17
N ILE A 159 2.33 14.18 -10.81
CA ILE A 159 3.64 13.89 -10.22
C ILE A 159 4.49 13.09 -11.23
N GLU A 160 5.70 13.55 -11.47
CA GLU A 160 6.65 12.93 -12.40
C GLU A 160 8.03 12.78 -11.78
N GLU A 161 8.86 11.92 -12.36
CA GLU A 161 10.29 11.77 -12.04
C GLU A 161 10.58 11.48 -10.55
N VAL A 162 9.68 10.72 -9.90
CA VAL A 162 9.85 10.26 -8.52
C VAL A 162 9.22 8.87 -8.38
N CYS A 163 9.75 8.04 -7.49
CA CYS A 163 9.12 6.77 -7.14
C CYS A 163 8.21 6.95 -5.93
N LEU A 164 6.95 6.60 -6.09
CA LEU A 164 5.94 6.62 -5.02
C LEU A 164 5.03 5.40 -5.10
N SER A 165 4.41 5.10 -3.98
CA SER A 165 3.45 4.01 -3.85
C SER A 165 2.03 4.48 -4.15
N THR A 166 1.43 3.90 -5.16
CA THR A 166 0.01 4.06 -5.52
C THR A 166 -0.52 2.70 -5.98
N LEU A 167 -1.80 2.58 -6.31
CA LEU A 167 -2.31 1.36 -6.92
C LEU A 167 -1.58 1.09 -8.24
N THR A 168 -0.87 -0.02 -8.28
CA THR A 168 -0.01 -0.39 -9.40
C THR A 168 -0.37 -1.80 -9.85
N LEU A 169 -0.56 -1.99 -11.15
CA LEU A 169 -0.74 -3.31 -11.76
C LEU A 169 0.61 -3.99 -11.87
N VAL A 170 0.77 -5.12 -11.19
CA VAL A 170 2.02 -5.88 -11.09
C VAL A 170 1.75 -7.35 -11.39
N GLY A 171 2.61 -7.96 -12.16
CA GLY A 171 2.50 -9.38 -12.48
C GLY A 171 3.75 -9.96 -13.16
N PRO A 172 3.59 -11.02 -13.95
CA PRO A 172 4.70 -11.69 -14.62
C PRO A 172 5.58 -10.78 -15.50
N LYS A 173 4.99 -9.69 -15.99
CA LYS A 173 5.71 -8.70 -16.82
C LYS A 173 6.34 -7.57 -15.99
N GLY A 174 6.27 -7.64 -14.64
CA GLY A 174 6.70 -6.58 -13.75
C GLY A 174 5.62 -5.54 -13.50
N VAL A 175 6.01 -4.29 -13.36
CA VAL A 175 5.12 -3.13 -13.28
C VAL A 175 4.53 -2.87 -14.66
N GLN A 176 3.20 -2.83 -14.76
CA GLN A 176 2.52 -2.63 -16.04
C GLN A 176 1.85 -1.25 -16.15
N GLY A 177 1.69 -0.55 -15.03
CA GLY A 177 1.17 0.80 -14.97
C GLY A 177 0.47 1.09 -13.65
N LYS A 178 0.16 2.35 -13.46
CA LYS A 178 -0.60 2.84 -12.30
C LYS A 178 -2.10 2.77 -12.60
N ILE A 179 -2.88 2.54 -11.55
CA ILE A 179 -4.34 2.58 -11.61
C ILE A 179 -4.78 3.83 -10.84
N PRO A 180 -5.09 4.94 -11.53
CA PRO A 180 -5.49 6.16 -10.86
C PRO A 180 -6.80 5.95 -10.10
N MET A 181 -6.78 6.24 -8.82
CA MET A 181 -7.97 6.27 -7.97
C MET A 181 -8.48 7.71 -7.89
N ARG A 182 -9.79 7.89 -7.88
CA ARG A 182 -10.35 9.21 -7.58
C ARG A 182 -10.09 9.56 -6.13
N MET A 183 -9.53 10.73 -5.91
CA MET A 183 -9.27 11.30 -4.59
C MET A 183 -9.99 12.63 -4.46
N THR A 184 -10.23 13.08 -3.25
CA THR A 184 -10.71 14.44 -2.98
C THR A 184 -9.60 15.45 -3.28
N GLN A 185 -9.94 16.73 -3.30
CA GLN A 185 -8.94 17.78 -3.53
C GLN A 185 -7.95 17.91 -2.36
N GLU A 186 -8.34 17.50 -1.17
CA GLU A 186 -7.48 17.52 0.02
C GLU A 186 -6.52 16.33 0.03
N GLU A 187 -6.94 15.17 -0.48
CA GLU A 187 -6.12 13.97 -0.67
C GLU A 187 -5.13 14.14 -1.82
#